data_83c00e40fd605e9d4dcf749a8b02fff2
#
_entry.id   83c00e40fd605e9d4dcf749a8b02fff2
#
_cell.length_a   1.000
_cell.length_b   1.000
_cell.length_c   1.000
_cell.angle_alpha   90.00
_cell.angle_beta   90.00
_cell.angle_gamma   90.00
#
_symmetry.space_group_name_H-M   'P 1'
#
loop_
_entity.id
_entity.type
_entity.pdbx_description
1 polymer ?
#
loop_
_entity_poly.entity_id
_entity_poly.type
_entity_poly.pdbx_seq_one_letter_code
_entity_poly.pdbx_strand_id
1 'polypeptide(L)'
;LKEGLTVFRDQEFSGDMNNRGVKRIEDVSLLRSIQFAEDAGSNSHSIRPDEYKEINNFYTPTIYEKGAEVIRMIYNYLGNTLYKKGMDLYFNRYDGMAVTCEDFIKALADGSKLDLSMFEKWYSQSGTPNLKMIREENDLGLQLNFSQKINNKISNLPIPIKIAFLNKKGSLVKFSLNNSKLKYEHVYLLSKSKDKVSVICREKEIIPSILRDFSAPVLLKTDIKINEYIHILKFDNDSFNKWDSAQNLYLNCFYKNFNLNILIKTLRELILEKKVNYSLMALLLELPSRNTLKIYQ
;
A
#
# COMPACT_ATOMS: atom_id res chain seq x y z
N LEU A 1 -6.96 -19.02 2.26
CA LEU A 1 -6.19 -18.76 1.04
C LEU A 1 -7.08 -18.51 -0.18
N LYS A 2 -8.03 -19.41 -0.46
CA LYS A 2 -8.82 -19.34 -1.72
C LYS A 2 -9.58 -18.02 -1.86
N GLU A 3 -10.19 -17.51 -0.80
CA GLU A 3 -10.93 -16.25 -0.78
C GLU A 3 -10.02 -15.08 -1.18
N GLY A 4 -8.90 -14.91 -0.48
CA GLY A 4 -7.95 -13.83 -0.78
C GLY A 4 -7.35 -13.95 -2.17
N LEU A 5 -7.02 -15.16 -2.65
CA LEU A 5 -6.51 -15.36 -4.01
C LEU A 5 -7.58 -15.03 -5.07
N THR A 6 -8.84 -15.38 -4.80
CA THR A 6 -9.95 -15.08 -5.71
C THR A 6 -10.18 -13.58 -5.80
N VAL A 7 -10.24 -12.87 -4.66
CA VAL A 7 -10.39 -11.41 -4.62
C VAL A 7 -9.22 -10.71 -5.30
N PHE A 8 -7.98 -11.11 -5.02
CA PHE A 8 -6.80 -10.55 -5.69
C PHE A 8 -6.89 -10.69 -7.22
N ARG A 9 -7.29 -11.86 -7.72
CA ARG A 9 -7.43 -12.10 -9.16
C ARG A 9 -8.57 -11.32 -9.79
N ASP A 10 -9.70 -11.19 -9.08
CA ASP A 10 -10.83 -10.37 -9.51
C ASP A 10 -10.42 -8.89 -9.62
N GLN A 11 -9.74 -8.36 -8.61
CA GLN A 11 -9.25 -6.98 -8.60
C GLN A 11 -8.26 -6.72 -9.75
N GLU A 12 -7.31 -7.63 -9.99
CA GLU A 12 -6.34 -7.52 -11.09
C GLU A 12 -7.03 -7.60 -12.46
N PHE A 13 -7.97 -8.55 -12.64
CA PHE A 13 -8.74 -8.67 -13.88
C PHE A 13 -9.59 -7.43 -14.14
N SER A 14 -10.31 -6.95 -13.12
CA SER A 14 -11.11 -5.72 -13.21
C SER A 14 -10.27 -4.50 -13.54
N GLY A 15 -9.06 -4.43 -12.97
CA GLY A 15 -8.07 -3.39 -13.28
C GLY A 15 -7.57 -3.44 -14.73
N ASP A 16 -7.36 -4.65 -15.28
CA ASP A 16 -6.93 -4.85 -16.67
C ASP A 16 -8.03 -4.52 -17.67
N MET A 17 -9.28 -4.81 -17.33
CA MET A 17 -10.44 -4.54 -18.20
C MET A 17 -10.89 -3.08 -18.19
N ASN A 18 -10.52 -2.32 -17.14
CA ASN A 18 -10.97 -0.94 -16.91
C ASN A 18 -9.78 -0.01 -16.62
N ASN A 19 -9.98 0.94 -15.72
CA ASN A 19 -8.93 1.84 -15.25
C ASN A 19 -8.29 1.27 -13.96
N ARG A 20 -7.09 0.72 -14.09
CA ARG A 20 -6.36 0.08 -12.98
C ARG A 20 -6.20 1.00 -11.76
N GLY A 21 -5.87 2.28 -11.98
CA GLY A 21 -5.68 3.22 -10.88
C GLY A 21 -6.98 3.55 -10.15
N VAL A 22 -8.08 3.70 -10.89
CA VAL A 22 -9.43 3.91 -10.31
C VAL A 22 -9.85 2.68 -9.52
N LYS A 23 -9.77 1.49 -10.12
CA LYS A 23 -10.12 0.23 -9.44
C LYS A 23 -9.31 0.05 -8.15
N ARG A 24 -7.99 0.33 -8.19
CA ARG A 24 -7.15 0.24 -7.00
C ARG A 24 -7.59 1.19 -5.89
N ILE A 25 -7.99 2.41 -6.20
CA ILE A 25 -8.50 3.36 -5.21
C ILE A 25 -9.81 2.85 -4.59
N GLU A 26 -10.72 2.33 -5.41
CA GLU A 26 -11.98 1.74 -4.94
C GLU A 26 -11.73 0.57 -3.97
N ASP A 27 -10.84 -0.36 -4.33
CA ASP A 27 -10.45 -1.49 -3.47
C ASP A 27 -9.86 -1.03 -2.14
N VAL A 28 -8.96 -0.05 -2.17
CA VAL A 28 -8.35 0.51 -0.96
C VAL A 28 -9.36 1.29 -0.11
N SER A 29 -10.26 2.02 -0.74
CA SER A 29 -11.34 2.73 -0.03
C SER A 29 -12.25 1.74 0.71
N LEU A 30 -12.63 0.65 0.05
CA LEU A 30 -13.38 -0.46 0.66
C LEU A 30 -12.61 -1.08 1.84
N LEU A 31 -11.36 -1.47 1.61
CA LEU A 31 -10.48 -2.06 2.63
C LEU A 31 -10.38 -1.15 3.87
N ARG A 32 -10.08 0.14 3.67
CA ARG A 32 -9.95 1.11 4.78
C ARG A 32 -11.25 1.33 5.53
N SER A 33 -12.39 1.36 4.84
CA SER A 33 -13.69 1.65 5.45
C SER A 33 -14.28 0.47 6.22
N ILE A 34 -13.99 -0.77 5.82
CA ILE A 34 -14.58 -1.97 6.40
C ILE A 34 -13.55 -2.78 7.16
N GLN A 35 -12.45 -3.21 6.50
CA GLN A 35 -11.49 -4.15 7.07
C GLN A 35 -10.62 -3.49 8.16
N PHE A 36 -10.14 -2.26 7.93
CA PHE A 36 -9.38 -1.55 8.97
C PHE A 36 -10.26 -1.23 10.19
N ALA A 37 -11.55 -0.97 9.97
CA ALA A 37 -12.51 -0.79 11.07
C ALA A 37 -12.73 -2.11 11.85
N GLU A 38 -12.78 -3.26 11.17
CA GLU A 38 -12.84 -4.57 11.79
C GLU A 38 -11.58 -4.85 12.62
N ASP A 39 -10.39 -4.60 12.07
CA ASP A 39 -9.10 -4.77 12.75
C ASP A 39 -8.92 -3.85 13.97
N ALA A 40 -9.56 -2.69 13.97
CA ALA A 40 -9.53 -1.74 15.09
C ALA A 40 -10.57 -2.07 16.17
N GLY A 41 -11.52 -2.96 15.91
CA GLY A 41 -12.63 -3.32 16.79
C GLY A 41 -12.39 -4.61 17.58
N SER A 42 -13.42 -4.99 18.35
CA SER A 42 -13.44 -6.24 19.14
C SER A 42 -13.46 -7.52 18.30
N ASN A 43 -13.83 -7.39 17.02
CA ASN A 43 -13.89 -8.51 16.07
C ASN A 43 -12.59 -8.72 15.30
N SER A 44 -11.50 -8.05 15.72
CA SER A 44 -10.18 -8.23 15.09
C SER A 44 -9.71 -9.68 15.21
N HIS A 45 -9.38 -10.29 14.08
CA HIS A 45 -8.89 -11.67 14.02
C HIS A 45 -7.82 -11.82 12.93
N SER A 46 -7.13 -12.96 12.92
CA SER A 46 -6.14 -13.30 11.88
C SER A 46 -6.84 -13.71 10.58
N ILE A 47 -6.11 -13.64 9.44
CA ILE A 47 -6.61 -14.13 8.14
C ILE A 47 -6.89 -15.63 8.19
N ARG A 48 -6.08 -16.36 8.96
CA ARG A 48 -6.25 -17.78 9.24
C ARG A 48 -6.43 -17.96 10.76
N PRO A 49 -7.67 -17.90 11.27
CA PRO A 49 -7.95 -18.13 12.69
C PRO A 49 -7.69 -19.61 13.04
N ASP A 50 -7.14 -19.84 14.22
CA ASP A 50 -6.88 -21.20 14.74
C ASP A 50 -8.16 -21.85 15.27
N GLU A 51 -9.15 -21.03 15.66
CA GLU A 51 -10.44 -21.47 16.20
C GLU A 51 -11.60 -20.73 15.54
N TYR A 52 -12.72 -21.39 15.38
CA TYR A 52 -13.97 -20.80 14.92
C TYR A 52 -15.19 -21.48 15.60
N LYS A 53 -16.27 -20.73 15.75
CA LYS A 53 -17.50 -21.26 16.37
C LYS A 53 -18.48 -21.79 15.33
N GLU A 54 -18.54 -21.15 14.18
CA GLU A 54 -19.43 -21.52 13.08
C GLU A 54 -18.78 -21.17 11.73
N ILE A 55 -19.25 -21.84 10.67
CA ILE A 55 -18.68 -21.71 9.32
C ILE A 55 -18.73 -20.25 8.80
N ASN A 56 -19.73 -19.47 9.22
CA ASN A 56 -19.90 -18.07 8.83
C ASN A 56 -18.73 -17.17 9.30
N ASN A 57 -17.96 -17.61 10.30
CA ASN A 57 -16.78 -16.86 10.77
C ASN A 57 -15.68 -16.75 9.69
N PHE A 58 -15.76 -17.52 8.59
CA PHE A 58 -14.82 -17.41 7.47
C PHE A 58 -15.22 -16.40 6.39
N TYR A 59 -16.38 -15.73 6.51
CA TYR A 59 -16.86 -14.75 5.54
C TYR A 59 -16.69 -13.30 6.05
N THR A 60 -15.45 -12.90 6.34
CA THR A 60 -15.13 -11.58 6.89
C THR A 60 -14.25 -10.76 5.93
N PRO A 61 -14.30 -9.42 5.99
CA PRO A 61 -13.39 -8.55 5.24
C PRO A 61 -11.91 -8.87 5.49
N THR A 62 -11.56 -9.33 6.69
CA THR A 62 -10.19 -9.74 7.01
C THR A 62 -9.75 -10.94 6.17
N ILE A 63 -10.58 -11.95 6.00
CA ILE A 63 -10.23 -13.15 5.23
C ILE A 63 -10.20 -12.86 3.74
N TYR A 64 -11.14 -12.07 3.23
CA TYR A 64 -11.29 -11.75 1.82
C TYR A 64 -10.34 -10.62 1.39
N GLU A 65 -10.53 -9.42 1.91
CA GLU A 65 -9.84 -8.22 1.45
C GLU A 65 -8.39 -8.15 1.96
N LYS A 66 -8.15 -8.34 3.26
CA LYS A 66 -6.79 -8.38 3.79
C LYS A 66 -6.02 -9.60 3.28
N GLY A 67 -6.72 -10.75 3.10
CA GLY A 67 -6.14 -11.93 2.44
C GLY A 67 -5.66 -11.63 1.03
N ALA A 68 -6.42 -10.87 0.23
CA ALA A 68 -6.03 -10.42 -1.10
C ALA A 68 -4.81 -9.47 -1.05
N GLU A 69 -4.79 -8.57 -0.08
CA GLU A 69 -3.65 -7.65 0.09
C GLU A 69 -2.34 -8.36 0.46
N VAL A 70 -2.39 -9.46 1.22
CA VAL A 70 -1.18 -10.26 1.48
C VAL A 70 -0.63 -10.86 0.19
N ILE A 71 -1.50 -11.37 -0.68
CA ILE A 71 -1.08 -11.90 -1.99
C ILE A 71 -0.55 -10.76 -2.87
N ARG A 72 -1.19 -9.61 -2.86
CA ARG A 72 -0.73 -8.40 -3.58
C ARG A 72 0.64 -7.93 -3.09
N MET A 73 0.94 -7.99 -1.79
CA MET A 73 2.27 -7.70 -1.27
C MET A 73 3.34 -8.63 -1.85
N ILE A 74 3.07 -9.92 -1.92
CA ILE A 74 4.00 -10.89 -2.52
C ILE A 74 4.15 -10.59 -4.02
N TYR A 75 3.07 -10.32 -4.72
CA TYR A 75 3.09 -9.90 -6.13
C TYR A 75 3.94 -8.63 -6.34
N ASN A 76 3.76 -7.60 -5.52
CA ASN A 76 4.53 -6.36 -5.58
C ASN A 76 6.02 -6.58 -5.31
N TYR A 77 6.36 -7.48 -4.39
CA TYR A 77 7.73 -7.81 -4.05
C TYR A 77 8.43 -8.61 -5.16
N LEU A 78 7.76 -9.60 -5.73
CA LEU A 78 8.30 -10.45 -6.79
C LEU A 78 8.32 -9.76 -8.16
N GLY A 79 7.33 -8.92 -8.42
CA GLY A 79 7.00 -8.44 -9.76
C GLY A 79 6.32 -9.52 -10.62
N ASN A 80 5.70 -9.07 -11.71
CA ASN A 80 4.85 -9.92 -12.56
C ASN A 80 5.53 -11.21 -13.04
N THR A 81 6.76 -11.12 -13.52
CA THR A 81 7.46 -12.27 -14.13
C THR A 81 7.73 -13.39 -13.12
N LEU A 82 8.22 -13.06 -11.92
CA LEU A 82 8.53 -14.05 -10.90
C LEU A 82 7.26 -14.60 -10.25
N TYR A 83 6.28 -13.72 -10.01
CA TYR A 83 4.98 -14.14 -9.49
C TYR A 83 4.30 -15.15 -10.43
N LYS A 84 4.28 -14.87 -11.75
CA LYS A 84 3.73 -15.79 -12.73
C LYS A 84 4.42 -17.16 -12.69
N LYS A 85 5.76 -17.22 -12.64
CA LYS A 85 6.49 -18.48 -12.49
C LYS A 85 6.10 -19.26 -11.24
N GLY A 86 5.91 -18.57 -10.13
CA GLY A 86 5.43 -19.17 -8.88
C GLY A 86 4.00 -19.70 -9.00
N MET A 87 3.10 -18.96 -9.65
CA MET A 87 1.73 -19.40 -9.89
C MET A 87 1.65 -20.61 -10.84
N ASP A 88 2.43 -20.60 -11.93
CA ASP A 88 2.52 -21.76 -12.83
C ASP A 88 2.98 -23.02 -12.06
N LEU A 89 3.96 -22.86 -11.17
CA LEU A 89 4.44 -23.96 -10.33
C LEU A 89 3.40 -24.41 -9.30
N TYR A 90 2.66 -23.46 -8.71
CA TYR A 90 1.56 -23.75 -7.77
C TYR A 90 0.49 -24.62 -8.43
N PHE A 91 -0.01 -24.24 -9.59
CA PHE A 91 -0.99 -25.04 -10.32
C PHE A 91 -0.44 -26.38 -10.77
N ASN A 92 0.79 -26.43 -11.30
CA ASN A 92 1.40 -27.69 -11.71
C ASN A 92 1.58 -28.70 -10.57
N ARG A 93 1.78 -28.24 -9.34
CA ARG A 93 1.96 -29.12 -8.17
C ARG A 93 0.65 -29.55 -7.53
N TYR A 94 -0.35 -28.66 -7.53
CA TYR A 94 -1.46 -28.74 -6.59
C TYR A 94 -2.84 -28.65 -7.23
N ASP A 95 -2.94 -28.66 -8.55
CA ASP A 95 -4.23 -28.66 -9.23
C ASP A 95 -5.09 -29.85 -8.80
N GLY A 96 -6.35 -29.59 -8.43
CA GLY A 96 -7.27 -30.59 -7.90
C GLY A 96 -6.98 -31.08 -6.46
N MET A 97 -6.00 -30.48 -5.76
CA MET A 97 -5.63 -30.87 -4.39
C MET A 97 -6.13 -29.86 -3.35
N ALA A 98 -6.31 -30.33 -2.11
CA ALA A 98 -6.50 -29.48 -0.93
C ALA A 98 -5.14 -29.07 -0.38
N VAL A 99 -4.85 -27.78 -0.37
CA VAL A 99 -3.52 -27.25 -0.01
C VAL A 99 -3.59 -26.19 1.08
N THR A 100 -2.46 -25.93 1.74
CA THR A 100 -2.32 -24.93 2.80
C THR A 100 -1.83 -23.57 2.26
N CYS A 101 -1.81 -22.55 3.12
CA CYS A 101 -1.19 -21.26 2.80
C CYS A 101 0.33 -21.41 2.61
N GLU A 102 0.95 -22.29 3.40
CA GLU A 102 2.38 -22.60 3.34
C GLU A 102 2.76 -23.23 1.99
N ASP A 103 1.95 -24.17 1.48
CA ASP A 103 2.17 -24.77 0.16
C ASP A 103 2.14 -23.72 -0.95
N PHE A 104 1.22 -22.76 -0.86
CA PHE A 104 1.13 -21.65 -1.81
C PHE A 104 2.38 -20.77 -1.74
N ILE A 105 2.76 -20.31 -0.54
CA ILE A 105 3.96 -19.47 -0.36
C ILE A 105 5.20 -20.22 -0.83
N LYS A 106 5.33 -21.52 -0.52
CA LYS A 106 6.45 -22.35 -0.95
C LYS A 106 6.53 -22.48 -2.47
N ALA A 107 5.40 -22.66 -3.15
CA ALA A 107 5.38 -22.71 -4.61
C ALA A 107 5.86 -21.39 -5.23
N LEU A 108 5.41 -20.24 -4.68
CA LEU A 108 5.87 -18.92 -5.10
C LEU A 108 7.37 -18.72 -4.82
N ALA A 109 7.86 -19.17 -3.66
CA ALA A 109 9.27 -19.10 -3.28
C ALA A 109 10.14 -19.94 -4.23
N ASP A 110 9.77 -21.19 -4.48
CA ASP A 110 10.50 -22.10 -5.37
C ASP A 110 10.52 -21.56 -6.82
N GLY A 111 9.38 -21.06 -7.32
CA GLY A 111 9.26 -20.50 -8.66
C GLY A 111 10.04 -19.20 -8.86
N SER A 112 10.14 -18.38 -7.82
CA SER A 112 10.87 -17.11 -7.84
C SER A 112 12.34 -17.25 -7.43
N LYS A 113 12.71 -18.34 -6.74
CA LYS A 113 14.01 -18.57 -6.08
C LYS A 113 14.33 -17.54 -4.99
N LEU A 114 13.30 -17.01 -4.33
CA LEU A 114 13.39 -16.05 -3.23
C LEU A 114 12.76 -16.66 -1.98
N ASP A 115 13.30 -16.35 -0.80
CA ASP A 115 12.67 -16.73 0.47
C ASP A 115 11.46 -15.85 0.73
N LEU A 116 10.28 -16.46 0.82
CA LEU A 116 9.01 -15.82 1.11
C LEU A 116 8.40 -16.26 2.45
N SER A 117 9.09 -17.12 3.23
CA SER A 117 8.60 -17.69 4.49
C SER A 117 8.15 -16.62 5.48
N MET A 118 8.78 -15.44 5.46
CA MET A 118 8.43 -14.32 6.32
C MET A 118 6.98 -13.82 6.12
N PHE A 119 6.39 -14.01 4.92
CA PHE A 119 5.02 -13.58 4.64
C PHE A 119 3.97 -14.47 5.33
N GLU A 120 4.32 -15.67 5.78
CA GLU A 120 3.43 -16.55 6.55
C GLU A 120 2.90 -15.88 7.81
N LYS A 121 3.69 -14.99 8.42
CA LYS A 121 3.29 -14.22 9.62
C LYS A 121 2.01 -13.40 9.41
N TRP A 122 1.74 -12.95 8.19
CA TRP A 122 0.53 -12.19 7.90
C TRP A 122 -0.76 -13.01 8.07
N TYR A 123 -0.69 -14.32 7.88
CA TYR A 123 -1.86 -15.20 8.02
C TYR A 123 -2.27 -15.44 9.47
N SER A 124 -1.33 -15.32 10.41
CA SER A 124 -1.57 -15.55 11.85
C SER A 124 -1.66 -14.24 12.66
N GLN A 125 -1.25 -13.09 12.09
CA GLN A 125 -1.24 -11.81 12.80
C GLN A 125 -2.55 -11.06 12.60
N SER A 126 -3.25 -10.73 13.69
CA SER A 126 -4.39 -9.80 13.69
C SER A 126 -3.96 -8.34 13.80
N GLY A 127 -4.85 -7.43 13.41
CA GLY A 127 -4.64 -5.98 13.48
C GLY A 127 -3.90 -5.39 12.28
N THR A 128 -4.06 -4.09 12.06
CA THR A 128 -3.44 -3.35 10.97
C THR A 128 -2.13 -2.71 11.43
N PRO A 129 -1.00 -2.93 10.73
CA PRO A 129 0.26 -2.29 11.10
C PRO A 129 0.22 -0.78 10.93
N ASN A 130 0.75 -0.07 11.91
CA ASN A 130 1.12 1.34 11.81
C ASN A 130 2.56 1.43 11.30
N LEU A 131 2.74 1.89 10.07
CA LEU A 131 4.02 2.16 9.44
C LEU A 131 4.33 3.65 9.58
N LYS A 132 5.46 3.97 10.20
CA LYS A 132 5.96 5.35 10.30
C LYS A 132 7.19 5.51 9.43
N MET A 133 7.24 6.58 8.62
CA MET A 133 8.41 7.00 7.86
C MET A 133 8.75 8.44 8.21
N ILE A 134 10.02 8.70 8.54
CA ILE A 134 10.57 10.03 8.78
C ILE A 134 11.83 10.20 7.96
N ARG A 135 11.95 11.33 7.31
CA ARG A 135 13.16 11.76 6.61
C ARG A 135 14.19 12.32 7.59
N GLU A 136 15.44 12.03 7.31
CA GLU A 136 16.60 12.61 7.98
C GLU A 136 17.61 13.02 6.92
N GLU A 137 17.97 14.29 6.90
CA GLU A 137 19.06 14.78 6.04
C GLU A 137 20.34 14.81 6.86
N ASN A 138 21.41 14.24 6.34
CA ASN A 138 22.72 14.25 6.92
C ASN A 138 23.79 14.49 5.85
N ASP A 139 25.06 14.52 6.24
CA ASP A 139 26.19 14.78 5.33
C ASP A 139 26.29 13.74 4.19
N LEU A 140 25.70 12.56 4.36
CA LEU A 140 25.68 11.49 3.36
C LEU A 140 24.45 11.54 2.42
N GLY A 141 23.52 12.50 2.64
CA GLY A 141 22.30 12.69 1.85
C GLY A 141 21.02 12.43 2.63
N LEU A 142 19.96 12.07 1.89
CA LEU A 142 18.64 11.77 2.46
C LEU A 142 18.59 10.34 2.98
N GLN A 143 18.08 10.17 4.20
CA GLN A 143 17.79 8.88 4.80
C GLN A 143 16.30 8.76 5.13
N LEU A 144 15.70 7.61 4.84
CA LEU A 144 14.33 7.26 5.24
C LEU A 144 14.40 6.32 6.46
N ASN A 145 13.84 6.77 7.57
CA ASN A 145 13.76 5.99 8.80
C ASN A 145 12.38 5.37 8.92
N PHE A 146 12.28 4.05 8.79
CA PHE A 146 11.04 3.29 8.92
C PHE A 146 10.90 2.66 10.30
N SER A 147 9.67 2.61 10.81
CA SER A 147 9.32 1.82 11.98
C SER A 147 7.89 1.29 11.89
N GLN A 148 7.64 0.10 12.44
CA GLN A 148 6.32 -0.52 12.41
C GLN A 148 5.87 -1.01 13.79
N LYS A 149 4.56 -0.90 14.06
CA LYS A 149 3.89 -1.39 15.26
C LYS A 149 2.50 -1.90 14.93
N ILE A 150 2.00 -2.88 15.68
CA ILE A 150 0.60 -3.34 15.65
C ILE A 150 0.06 -3.24 17.08
N ASN A 151 -1.09 -2.59 17.27
CA ASN A 151 -1.71 -2.42 18.58
C ASN A 151 -0.72 -1.90 19.65
N ASN A 152 0.08 -0.90 19.26
CA ASN A 152 1.17 -0.30 20.04
C ASN A 152 2.34 -1.25 20.41
N LYS A 153 2.32 -2.50 19.98
CA LYS A 153 3.43 -3.45 20.15
C LYS A 153 4.37 -3.41 18.94
N ILE A 154 5.64 -3.69 19.18
CA ILE A 154 6.65 -3.80 18.12
C ILE A 154 6.26 -4.92 17.15
N SER A 155 6.32 -4.65 15.85
CA SER A 155 6.04 -5.61 14.78
C SER A 155 7.27 -5.79 13.89
N ASN A 156 7.38 -6.95 13.24
CA ASN A 156 8.40 -7.29 12.25
C ASN A 156 7.79 -8.02 11.04
N LEU A 157 6.57 -7.63 10.66
CA LEU A 157 5.95 -8.15 9.44
C LEU A 157 6.73 -7.69 8.20
N PRO A 158 6.82 -8.51 7.16
CA PRO A 158 7.37 -8.08 5.88
C PRO A 158 6.40 -7.10 5.20
N ILE A 159 6.85 -5.87 4.99
CA ILE A 159 6.06 -4.81 4.36
C ILE A 159 6.80 -4.34 3.10
N PRO A 160 6.36 -4.69 1.89
CA PRO A 160 6.93 -4.16 0.66
C PRO A 160 6.43 -2.72 0.45
N ILE A 161 7.36 -1.79 0.46
CA ILE A 161 7.09 -0.35 0.33
C ILE A 161 7.55 0.09 -1.06
N LYS A 162 6.62 0.43 -1.95
CA LYS A 162 6.93 1.08 -3.22
C LYS A 162 7.27 2.54 -2.96
N ILE A 163 8.42 2.98 -3.45
CA ILE A 163 8.99 4.31 -3.22
C ILE A 163 9.37 4.92 -4.54
N ALA A 164 8.96 6.17 -4.76
CA ALA A 164 9.47 7.05 -5.81
C ALA A 164 9.73 8.45 -5.23
N PHE A 165 10.35 9.30 -6.01
CA PHE A 165 10.54 10.71 -5.67
C PHE A 165 10.18 11.58 -6.86
N LEU A 166 9.59 12.74 -6.55
CA LEU A 166 9.30 13.81 -7.50
C LEU A 166 10.27 14.97 -7.26
N ASN A 167 10.70 15.62 -8.31
CA ASN A 167 11.41 16.90 -8.20
C ASN A 167 10.41 18.06 -8.09
N LYS A 168 10.91 19.28 -7.87
CA LYS A 168 10.09 20.51 -7.80
C LYS A 168 9.24 20.77 -9.06
N LYS A 169 9.62 20.23 -10.22
CA LYS A 169 8.87 20.36 -11.48
C LYS A 169 7.77 19.30 -11.63
N GLY A 170 7.65 18.37 -10.67
CA GLY A 170 6.68 17.28 -10.71
C GLY A 170 7.10 16.07 -11.54
N SER A 171 8.35 15.99 -11.96
CA SER A 171 8.86 14.83 -12.69
C SER A 171 9.44 13.80 -11.74
N LEU A 172 9.24 12.50 -12.03
CA LEU A 172 9.93 11.43 -11.32
C LEU A 172 11.44 11.52 -11.53
N VAL A 173 12.20 11.26 -10.48
CA VAL A 173 13.66 11.25 -10.50
C VAL A 173 14.21 9.84 -10.31
N LYS A 174 15.37 9.56 -10.92
CA LYS A 174 16.10 8.31 -10.68
C LYS A 174 16.88 8.43 -9.38
N PHE A 175 16.77 7.41 -8.57
CA PHE A 175 17.49 7.29 -7.30
C PHE A 175 17.92 5.86 -7.03
N SER A 176 18.79 5.68 -6.06
CA SER A 176 19.25 4.39 -5.54
C SER A 176 18.86 4.30 -4.06
N LEU A 177 18.46 3.11 -3.62
CA LEU A 177 18.30 2.75 -2.22
C LEU A 177 19.47 1.87 -1.79
N ASN A 178 20.18 2.24 -0.72
CA ASN A 178 21.31 1.45 -0.19
C ASN A 178 22.30 1.00 -1.28
N ASN A 179 22.70 1.91 -2.18
CA ASN A 179 23.62 1.64 -3.30
C ASN A 179 23.09 0.64 -4.36
N SER A 180 21.78 0.43 -4.45
CA SER A 180 21.18 -0.38 -5.51
C SER A 180 21.25 0.31 -6.87
N LYS A 181 20.78 -0.33 -7.95
CA LYS A 181 20.69 0.28 -9.27
C LYS A 181 19.77 1.52 -9.26
N LEU A 182 20.14 2.54 -10.03
CA LEU A 182 19.31 3.74 -10.24
C LEU A 182 18.01 3.38 -10.97
N LYS A 183 16.85 3.65 -10.35
CA LYS A 183 15.51 3.48 -10.92
C LYS A 183 14.63 4.66 -10.53
N TYR A 184 13.50 4.83 -11.23
CA TYR A 184 12.46 5.81 -10.88
C TYR A 184 11.57 5.35 -9.73
N GLU A 185 11.48 4.02 -9.53
CA GLU A 185 10.70 3.39 -8.46
C GLU A 185 11.45 2.18 -7.92
N HIS A 186 11.40 2.00 -6.61
CA HIS A 186 11.93 0.83 -5.91
C HIS A 186 10.85 0.20 -5.04
N VAL A 187 10.92 -1.12 -4.87
CA VAL A 187 10.21 -1.85 -3.81
C VAL A 187 11.22 -2.16 -2.72
N TYR A 188 11.06 -1.53 -1.57
CA TYR A 188 11.85 -1.79 -0.38
C TYR A 188 11.10 -2.73 0.56
N LEU A 189 11.68 -3.87 0.94
CA LEU A 189 11.07 -4.80 1.89
C LEU A 189 11.52 -4.48 3.31
N LEU A 190 10.63 -3.89 4.10
CA LEU A 190 10.84 -3.71 5.54
C LEU A 190 10.46 -5.02 6.25
N SER A 191 11.42 -5.76 6.76
CA SER A 191 11.23 -7.01 7.51
C SER A 191 11.61 -6.91 8.99
N LYS A 192 12.04 -5.74 9.42
CA LYS A 192 12.42 -5.41 10.81
C LYS A 192 11.42 -4.44 11.42
N SER A 193 11.43 -4.34 12.74
CA SER A 193 10.60 -3.36 13.45
C SER A 193 11.02 -1.91 13.20
N LYS A 194 12.30 -1.70 12.92
CA LYS A 194 12.89 -0.42 12.51
C LYS A 194 13.98 -0.69 11.48
N ASP A 195 14.08 0.19 10.50
CA ASP A 195 15.20 0.16 9.56
C ASP A 195 15.46 1.56 8.98
N LYS A 196 16.68 1.76 8.49
CA LYS A 196 17.15 3.00 7.87
C LYS A 196 17.60 2.72 6.45
N VAL A 197 17.13 3.53 5.51
CA VAL A 197 17.40 3.36 4.08
C VAL A 197 18.02 4.63 3.52
N SER A 198 19.24 4.53 3.03
CA SER A 198 19.94 5.65 2.41
C SER A 198 19.40 5.86 0.98
N VAL A 199 19.09 7.10 0.65
CA VAL A 199 18.63 7.54 -0.66
C VAL A 199 19.74 8.33 -1.35
N ILE A 200 20.21 7.86 -2.49
CA ILE A 200 21.19 8.57 -3.31
C ILE A 200 20.49 9.06 -4.57
N CYS A 201 20.42 10.37 -4.71
CA CYS A 201 19.81 11.05 -5.84
C CYS A 201 20.69 12.24 -6.28
N ARG A 202 20.70 12.54 -7.56
CA ARG A 202 21.43 13.72 -8.08
C ARG A 202 20.70 15.03 -7.77
N GLU A 203 19.39 14.99 -7.66
CA GLU A 203 18.55 16.15 -7.34
C GLU A 203 18.48 16.36 -5.83
N LYS A 204 18.63 17.60 -5.36
CA LYS A 204 18.70 17.91 -3.92
C LYS A 204 17.33 18.06 -3.26
N GLU A 205 16.34 18.58 -3.97
CA GLU A 205 15.03 18.85 -3.42
C GLU A 205 14.02 17.89 -4.03
N ILE A 206 13.85 16.75 -3.35
CA ILE A 206 12.98 15.67 -3.80
C ILE A 206 11.86 15.43 -2.79
N ILE A 207 10.67 15.16 -3.32
CA ILE A 207 9.46 14.90 -2.54
C ILE A 207 9.17 13.40 -2.61
N PRO A 208 9.09 12.70 -1.48
CA PRO A 208 8.85 11.27 -1.47
C PRO A 208 7.39 10.94 -1.80
N SER A 209 7.20 9.98 -2.69
CA SER A 209 5.95 9.30 -2.99
C SER A 209 6.06 7.88 -2.44
N ILE A 210 5.41 7.62 -1.30
CA ILE A 210 5.60 6.42 -0.48
C ILE A 210 4.34 5.55 -0.53
N LEU A 211 4.52 4.23 -0.43
CA LEU A 211 3.44 3.25 -0.45
C LEU A 211 2.60 3.33 -1.74
N ARG A 212 3.27 3.60 -2.86
CA ARG A 212 2.65 3.74 -4.17
C ARG A 212 1.82 2.52 -4.51
N ASP A 213 0.69 2.74 -5.20
CA ASP A 213 -0.29 1.71 -5.52
C ASP A 213 -0.79 0.94 -4.27
N PHE A 214 -0.72 1.60 -3.10
CA PHE A 214 -1.00 0.99 -1.79
C PHE A 214 -0.31 -0.37 -1.65
N SER A 215 1.02 -0.38 -1.76
CA SER A 215 1.82 -1.60 -1.87
C SER A 215 1.75 -2.55 -0.67
N ALA A 216 1.15 -2.13 0.44
CA ALA A 216 0.88 -2.96 1.62
C ALA A 216 -0.30 -2.40 2.45
N PRO A 217 -1.10 -3.27 3.12
CA PRO A 217 -2.25 -2.88 3.93
C PRO A 217 -1.81 -2.35 5.31
N VAL A 218 -1.37 -1.11 5.35
CA VAL A 218 -0.84 -0.45 6.55
C VAL A 218 -1.43 0.95 6.73
N LEU A 219 -1.44 1.43 7.97
CA LEU A 219 -1.69 2.84 8.30
C LEU A 219 -0.36 3.59 8.23
N LEU A 220 -0.18 4.37 7.18
CA LEU A 220 1.05 5.12 6.94
C LEU A 220 1.02 6.47 7.66
N LYS A 221 2.07 6.75 8.45
CA LYS A 221 2.34 8.06 9.05
C LYS A 221 3.68 8.58 8.54
N THR A 222 3.70 9.81 8.03
CA THR A 222 4.90 10.42 7.46
C THR A 222 5.11 11.83 7.98
N ASP A 223 6.28 12.38 7.69
CA ASP A 223 6.63 13.80 7.88
C ASP A 223 6.38 14.65 6.62
N ILE A 224 5.63 14.12 5.64
CA ILE A 224 5.25 14.83 4.42
C ILE A 224 4.44 16.08 4.80
N LYS A 225 4.87 17.22 4.29
CA LYS A 225 4.26 18.52 4.58
C LYS A 225 3.04 18.77 3.67
N ILE A 226 2.19 19.69 4.07
CA ILE A 226 0.97 20.05 3.31
C ILE A 226 1.29 20.47 1.87
N ASN A 227 2.30 21.28 1.66
CA ASN A 227 2.72 21.69 0.32
C ASN A 227 3.26 20.52 -0.54
N GLU A 228 3.85 19.52 0.08
CA GLU A 228 4.29 18.30 -0.59
C GLU A 228 3.11 17.40 -0.98
N TYR A 229 2.08 17.28 -0.12
CA TYR A 229 0.82 16.61 -0.51
C TYR A 229 0.14 17.30 -1.70
N ILE A 230 0.10 18.65 -1.72
CA ILE A 230 -0.40 19.40 -2.88
C ILE A 230 0.42 19.09 -4.13
N HIS A 231 1.74 18.97 -4.00
CA HIS A 231 2.63 18.65 -5.10
C HIS A 231 2.39 17.23 -5.64
N ILE A 232 2.29 16.23 -4.75
CA ILE A 232 1.98 14.84 -5.11
C ILE A 232 0.60 14.77 -5.81
N LEU A 233 -0.43 15.42 -5.23
CA LEU A 233 -1.77 15.48 -5.83
C LEU A 233 -1.73 16.01 -7.26
N LYS A 234 -0.94 17.04 -7.54
CA LYS A 234 -0.84 17.64 -8.88
C LYS A 234 -0.03 16.77 -9.85
N PHE A 235 1.11 16.29 -9.44
CA PHE A 235 2.16 15.85 -10.38
C PHE A 235 2.50 14.37 -10.32
N ASP A 236 2.13 13.62 -9.26
CA ASP A 236 2.44 12.22 -9.22
C ASP A 236 1.75 11.47 -10.37
N ASN A 237 2.42 10.47 -10.91
CA ASN A 237 1.85 9.57 -11.92
C ASN A 237 1.15 8.34 -11.30
N ASP A 238 1.25 8.17 -9.98
CA ASP A 238 0.53 7.13 -9.23
C ASP A 238 -0.85 7.63 -8.81
N SER A 239 -1.91 7.01 -9.35
CA SER A 239 -3.29 7.42 -9.09
C SER A 239 -3.68 7.27 -7.62
N PHE A 240 -3.19 6.21 -6.95
CA PHE A 240 -3.45 6.01 -5.54
C PHE A 240 -2.80 7.11 -4.70
N ASN A 241 -1.53 7.46 -4.93
CA ASN A 241 -0.87 8.51 -4.16
C ASN A 241 -1.45 9.91 -4.41
N LYS A 242 -1.97 10.19 -5.62
CA LYS A 242 -2.78 11.39 -5.85
C LYS A 242 -4.02 11.40 -4.96
N TRP A 243 -4.79 10.33 -4.98
CA TRP A 243 -6.00 10.20 -4.17
C TRP A 243 -5.70 10.25 -2.67
N ASP A 244 -4.71 9.51 -2.20
CA ASP A 244 -4.32 9.49 -0.79
C ASP A 244 -3.83 10.86 -0.31
N SER A 245 -3.14 11.62 -1.18
CA SER A 245 -2.76 13.00 -0.91
C SER A 245 -3.98 13.92 -0.78
N ALA A 246 -5.01 13.77 -1.63
CA ALA A 246 -6.26 14.51 -1.48
C ALA A 246 -6.96 14.16 -0.17
N GLN A 247 -7.04 12.86 0.19
CA GLN A 247 -7.60 12.40 1.46
C GLN A 247 -6.84 13.00 2.67
N ASN A 248 -5.51 13.01 2.63
CA ASN A 248 -4.69 13.63 3.67
C ASN A 248 -4.90 15.14 3.76
N LEU A 249 -5.09 15.84 2.65
CA LEU A 249 -5.42 17.27 2.64
C LEU A 249 -6.80 17.53 3.24
N TYR A 250 -7.82 16.73 2.92
CA TYR A 250 -9.13 16.80 3.58
C TYR A 250 -9.03 16.59 5.09
N LEU A 251 -8.28 15.56 5.54
CA LEU A 251 -8.05 15.31 6.97
C LEU A 251 -7.36 16.51 7.65
N ASN A 252 -6.40 17.16 6.97
CA ASN A 252 -5.77 18.37 7.50
C ASN A 252 -6.74 19.56 7.56
N CYS A 253 -7.71 19.68 6.65
CA CYS A 253 -8.79 20.67 6.76
C CYS A 253 -9.65 20.41 8.00
N PHE A 254 -10.02 19.15 8.27
CA PHE A 254 -10.87 18.81 9.42
C PHE A 254 -10.16 18.95 10.76
N TYR A 255 -8.91 18.55 10.87
CA TYR A 255 -8.24 18.40 12.17
C TYR A 255 -7.12 19.40 12.45
N LYS A 256 -6.58 20.08 11.43
CA LYS A 256 -5.41 20.94 11.56
C LYS A 256 -5.59 22.35 11.00
N ASN A 257 -6.85 22.76 10.77
CA ASN A 257 -7.20 24.08 10.24
C ASN A 257 -6.48 24.46 8.93
N PHE A 258 -6.18 23.47 8.08
CA PHE A 258 -5.68 23.76 6.74
C PHE A 258 -6.78 24.45 5.93
N ASN A 259 -6.41 25.51 5.19
CA ASN A 259 -7.38 26.31 4.45
C ASN A 259 -7.99 25.54 3.27
N LEU A 260 -9.27 25.19 3.38
CA LEU A 260 -10.02 24.45 2.37
C LEU A 260 -10.00 25.14 0.98
N ASN A 261 -9.94 26.46 0.91
CA ASN A 261 -9.90 27.20 -0.36
C ASN A 261 -8.64 26.85 -1.19
N ILE A 262 -7.52 26.53 -0.53
CA ILE A 262 -6.29 26.10 -1.22
C ILE A 262 -6.52 24.73 -1.88
N LEU A 263 -7.17 23.82 -1.19
CA LEU A 263 -7.50 22.50 -1.75
C LEU A 263 -8.50 22.62 -2.91
N ILE A 264 -9.58 23.41 -2.73
CA ILE A 264 -10.57 23.67 -3.78
C ILE A 264 -9.90 24.26 -5.02
N LYS A 265 -9.02 25.26 -4.84
CA LYS A 265 -8.27 25.85 -5.95
C LYS A 265 -7.42 24.79 -6.68
N THR A 266 -6.73 23.94 -5.93
CA THR A 266 -5.89 22.87 -6.50
C THR A 266 -6.72 21.87 -7.31
N LEU A 267 -7.85 21.41 -6.76
CA LEU A 267 -8.75 20.48 -7.46
C LEU A 267 -9.36 21.11 -8.71
N ARG A 268 -9.73 22.40 -8.63
CA ARG A 268 -10.24 23.16 -9.80
C ARG A 268 -9.19 23.25 -10.91
N GLU A 269 -7.92 23.50 -10.59
CA GLU A 269 -6.84 23.52 -11.57
C GLU A 269 -6.71 22.15 -12.27
N LEU A 270 -6.80 21.05 -11.54
CA LEU A 270 -6.76 19.68 -12.11
C LEU A 270 -7.96 19.37 -13.01
N ILE A 271 -9.17 19.84 -12.67
CA ILE A 271 -10.38 19.66 -13.49
C ILE A 271 -10.24 20.41 -14.83
N LEU A 272 -9.55 21.52 -14.85
CA LEU A 272 -9.37 22.36 -16.03
C LEU A 272 -8.23 21.92 -16.94
N GLU A 273 -7.50 20.86 -16.59
CA GLU A 273 -6.44 20.32 -17.43
C GLU A 273 -7.00 19.71 -18.74
N LYS A 274 -6.22 19.81 -19.84
CA LYS A 274 -6.64 19.35 -21.18
C LYS A 274 -6.88 17.82 -21.28
N LYS A 275 -6.27 17.02 -20.40
CA LYS A 275 -6.37 15.55 -20.39
C LYS A 275 -6.80 15.06 -19.01
N VAL A 276 -8.04 15.32 -18.64
CA VAL A 276 -8.61 14.91 -17.35
C VAL A 276 -9.07 13.46 -17.43
N ASN A 277 -8.67 12.65 -16.46
CA ASN A 277 -9.30 11.38 -16.18
C ASN A 277 -10.51 11.63 -15.27
N TYR A 278 -11.70 11.67 -15.83
CA TYR A 278 -12.92 12.02 -15.09
C TYR A 278 -13.25 11.05 -13.96
N SER A 279 -12.99 9.74 -14.15
CA SER A 279 -13.21 8.74 -13.10
C SER A 279 -12.27 8.97 -11.90
N LEU A 280 -11.00 9.25 -12.17
CA LEU A 280 -10.06 9.62 -11.10
C LEU A 280 -10.48 10.94 -10.43
N MET A 281 -10.91 11.94 -11.20
CA MET A 281 -11.37 13.22 -10.63
C MET A 281 -12.57 13.04 -9.72
N ALA A 282 -13.54 12.18 -10.06
CA ALA A 282 -14.66 11.87 -9.19
C ALA A 282 -14.18 11.37 -7.82
N LEU A 283 -13.24 10.43 -7.80
CA LEU A 283 -12.65 9.89 -6.56
C LEU A 283 -11.84 10.95 -5.78
N LEU A 284 -11.13 11.86 -6.47
CA LEU A 284 -10.39 12.94 -5.81
C LEU A 284 -11.31 13.95 -5.11
N LEU A 285 -12.56 14.08 -5.57
CA LEU A 285 -13.56 14.95 -4.98
C LEU A 285 -14.34 14.31 -3.83
N GLU A 286 -14.22 12.99 -3.65
CA GLU A 286 -14.87 12.28 -2.55
C GLU A 286 -14.21 12.62 -1.21
N LEU A 287 -15.04 12.97 -0.22
CA LEU A 287 -14.59 13.20 1.14
C LEU A 287 -14.24 11.89 1.84
N PRO A 288 -13.30 11.92 2.81
CA PRO A 288 -13.01 10.75 3.64
C PRO A 288 -14.28 10.19 4.29
N SER A 289 -14.42 8.86 4.29
CA SER A 289 -15.53 8.20 4.95
C SER A 289 -15.51 8.46 6.47
N ARG A 290 -16.67 8.32 7.14
CA ARG A 290 -16.76 8.44 8.61
C ARG A 290 -15.84 7.47 9.32
N ASN A 291 -15.67 6.25 8.81
CA ASN A 291 -14.77 5.25 9.37
C ASN A 291 -13.31 5.66 9.19
N THR A 292 -12.94 6.18 8.03
CA THR A 292 -11.61 6.75 7.78
C THR A 292 -11.31 7.89 8.76
N LEU A 293 -12.26 8.82 8.96
CA LEU A 293 -12.10 9.92 9.93
C LEU A 293 -11.80 9.40 11.34
N LYS A 294 -12.48 8.35 11.81
CA LYS A 294 -12.26 7.75 13.13
C LYS A 294 -10.87 7.11 13.28
N ILE A 295 -10.35 6.50 12.23
CA ILE A 295 -9.04 5.82 12.26
C ILE A 295 -7.89 6.83 12.36
N TYR A 296 -8.07 8.03 11.82
CA TYR A 296 -7.05 9.08 11.80
C TYR A 296 -7.19 10.13 12.91
N GLN A 297 -8.17 9.99 13.81
CA GLN A 297 -8.24 10.71 15.09
C GLN A 297 -7.22 10.18 16.10
#